data_e4257a5c1d0f5b967666cc19c7794f21
#
_entry.id   e4257a5c1d0f5b967666cc19c7794f21
#
_cell.length_a   1.000
_cell.length_b   1.000
_cell.length_c   1.000
_cell.angle_alpha   90.00
_cell.angle_beta   90.00
_cell.angle_gamma   90.00
#
_symmetry.space_group_name_H-M   'P 1'
#
loop_
_entity.id
_entity.type
_entity.pdbx_description
1 polymer ?
#
loop_
_entity_poly.entity_id
_entity_poly.type
_entity_poly.pdbx_seq_one_letter_code
_entity_poly.pdbx_strand_id
1 'polypeptide(L)'
;IVHGTNVEDGTLQGYLKMFNLPYVGCDVISSAVGMDKYVSKIILKENDIPVLDCKCFYKNEEIEDIVKEVEENIKYPVIVKPINLGSSVGIVVAKNSEELENAVDDAFTYARKILIEKAIENLKEVNCSVLGDYEECDASECEELEKTSDILSYEDKYISGGKKTGGAKQSMNAGVLKLPANISKEQKEKIQRLAKETFKTLGCTGVIRIDFLIDEETNKIYVNEVNTIPGCLSFHLWRETGVMYTDLLDKEIELALKRNREEQNMTFSFDTNVLEGYANGLQGGKGMKM
;
A
#
# COMPACT_ATOMS: atom_id res chain seq x y z
N ILE A 1 16.30 -5.08 -5.96
CA ILE A 1 15.09 -5.07 -5.11
C ILE A 1 15.53 -4.61 -3.74
N VAL A 2 14.87 -3.59 -3.21
CA VAL A 2 15.14 -2.98 -1.89
C VAL A 2 13.82 -2.85 -1.13
N HIS A 3 13.84 -2.98 0.20
CA HIS A 3 12.66 -2.95 1.04
C HIS A 3 12.84 -2.05 2.25
N GLY A 4 11.74 -1.54 2.78
CA GLY A 4 11.68 -0.81 4.03
C GLY A 4 11.60 0.72 3.86
N THR A 5 11.78 1.40 4.97
CA THR A 5 11.71 2.86 5.04
C THR A 5 12.75 3.53 4.16
N ASN A 6 12.41 4.64 3.51
CA ASN A 6 13.20 5.41 2.55
C ASN A 6 13.42 4.74 1.18
N VAL A 7 12.89 3.54 0.96
CA VAL A 7 13.02 2.87 -0.35
C VAL A 7 11.68 2.48 -0.97
N GLU A 8 10.66 2.15 -0.16
CA GLU A 8 9.31 1.82 -0.64
C GLU A 8 8.34 3.01 -0.59
N ASP A 9 8.72 4.10 0.05
CA ASP A 9 7.90 5.27 0.38
C ASP A 9 8.04 6.47 -0.60
N GLY A 10 8.68 6.27 -1.74
CA GLY A 10 8.93 7.32 -2.73
C GLY A 10 10.22 8.11 -2.53
N THR A 11 10.91 7.97 -1.40
CA THR A 11 12.16 8.72 -1.12
C THR A 11 13.27 8.34 -2.10
N LEU A 12 13.54 7.05 -2.28
CA LEU A 12 14.51 6.56 -3.25
C LEU A 12 14.13 6.94 -4.68
N GLN A 13 12.86 6.80 -5.04
CA GLN A 13 12.31 7.15 -6.35
C GLN A 13 12.52 8.65 -6.64
N GLY A 14 12.25 9.50 -5.65
CA GLY A 14 12.51 10.94 -5.74
C GLY A 14 13.99 11.28 -5.93
N TYR A 15 14.87 10.60 -5.22
CA TYR A 15 16.31 10.75 -5.38
C TYR A 15 16.76 10.38 -6.80
N LEU A 16 16.35 9.22 -7.32
CA LEU A 16 16.69 8.80 -8.67
C LEU A 16 16.13 9.76 -9.74
N LYS A 17 14.91 10.26 -9.55
CA LYS A 17 14.25 11.22 -10.45
C LYS A 17 15.00 12.55 -10.50
N MET A 18 15.52 13.06 -9.39
CA MET A 18 16.34 14.29 -9.36
C MET A 18 17.62 14.18 -10.20
N PHE A 19 18.15 12.97 -10.37
CA PHE A 19 19.33 12.69 -11.18
C PHE A 19 18.99 12.22 -12.61
N ASN A 20 17.72 12.27 -13.02
CA ASN A 20 17.24 11.76 -14.31
C ASN A 20 17.65 10.30 -14.58
N LEU A 21 17.71 9.48 -13.55
CA LEU A 21 18.04 8.07 -13.66
C LEU A 21 16.75 7.27 -13.86
N PRO A 22 16.61 6.48 -14.95
CA PRO A 22 15.49 5.58 -15.09
C PRO A 22 15.55 4.49 -14.03
N TYR A 23 14.38 4.10 -13.50
CA TYR A 23 14.25 3.04 -12.49
C TYR A 23 12.97 2.24 -12.73
N VAL A 24 12.97 0.98 -12.33
CA VAL A 24 11.82 0.09 -12.42
C VAL A 24 10.83 0.32 -11.27
N GLY A 25 9.58 -0.10 -11.47
CA GLY A 25 8.53 -0.06 -10.46
C GLY A 25 7.82 1.29 -10.36
N CYS A 26 7.10 1.48 -9.28
CA CYS A 26 6.26 2.63 -8.99
C CYS A 26 7.04 3.95 -8.94
N ASP A 27 6.37 5.05 -9.27
CA ASP A 27 6.93 6.40 -9.14
C ASP A 27 6.88 6.92 -7.68
N VAL A 28 7.22 8.21 -7.51
CA VAL A 28 7.24 8.86 -6.18
C VAL A 28 5.87 8.86 -5.53
N ILE A 29 4.83 9.22 -6.29
CA ILE A 29 3.48 9.40 -5.75
C ILE A 29 2.85 8.05 -5.42
N SER A 30 2.87 7.12 -6.36
CA SER A 30 2.29 5.79 -6.15
C SER A 30 3.01 5.01 -5.05
N SER A 31 4.34 5.16 -4.90
CA SER A 31 5.10 4.59 -3.80
C SER A 31 4.70 5.20 -2.44
N ALA A 32 4.63 6.52 -2.34
CA ALA A 32 4.27 7.20 -1.09
C ALA A 32 2.82 6.89 -0.67
N VAL A 33 1.89 6.91 -1.63
CA VAL A 33 0.48 6.57 -1.37
C VAL A 33 0.32 5.10 -1.01
N GLY A 34 0.99 4.18 -1.71
CA GLY A 34 0.96 2.74 -1.42
C GLY A 34 1.46 2.44 -0.01
N MET A 35 2.48 3.17 0.47
CA MET A 35 3.03 3.01 1.81
C MET A 35 2.12 3.56 2.92
N ASP A 36 1.37 4.63 2.68
CA ASP A 36 0.43 5.19 3.65
C ASP A 36 -0.94 4.48 3.56
N LYS A 37 -1.17 3.52 4.47
CA LYS A 37 -2.41 2.72 4.51
C LYS A 37 -3.69 3.56 4.60
N TYR A 38 -3.65 4.72 5.24
CA TYR A 38 -4.81 5.58 5.37
C TYR A 38 -5.08 6.37 4.09
N VAL A 39 -4.05 6.98 3.53
CA VAL A 39 -4.19 7.76 2.28
C VAL A 39 -4.61 6.86 1.13
N SER A 40 -4.01 5.68 0.99
CA SER A 40 -4.42 4.71 -0.04
C SER A 40 -5.89 4.31 0.11
N LYS A 41 -6.36 4.02 1.33
CA LYS A 41 -7.78 3.67 1.57
C LYS A 41 -8.74 4.81 1.24
N ILE A 42 -8.39 6.07 1.53
CA ILE A 42 -9.23 7.22 1.14
C ILE A 42 -9.36 7.29 -0.38
N ILE A 43 -8.24 7.20 -1.11
CA ILE A 43 -8.25 7.27 -2.57
C ILE A 43 -9.05 6.10 -3.17
N LEU A 44 -8.85 4.89 -2.67
CA LEU A 44 -9.57 3.70 -3.15
C LEU A 44 -11.07 3.80 -2.87
N LYS A 45 -11.46 4.24 -1.68
CA LYS A 45 -12.87 4.42 -1.31
C LYS A 45 -13.59 5.46 -2.19
N GLU A 46 -12.92 6.57 -2.51
CA GLU A 46 -13.46 7.61 -3.40
C GLU A 46 -13.64 7.11 -4.85
N ASN A 47 -12.94 6.04 -5.22
CA ASN A 47 -13.05 5.39 -6.52
C ASN A 47 -13.88 4.08 -6.49
N ASP A 48 -14.75 3.92 -5.51
CA ASP A 48 -15.64 2.75 -5.34
C ASP A 48 -14.91 1.40 -5.21
N ILE A 49 -13.62 1.42 -4.87
CA ILE A 49 -12.83 0.20 -4.59
C ILE A 49 -13.04 -0.19 -3.13
N PRO A 50 -13.52 -1.41 -2.85
CA PRO A 50 -13.84 -1.83 -1.48
C PRO A 50 -12.61 -1.87 -0.58
N VAL A 51 -12.65 -1.13 0.52
CA VAL A 51 -11.71 -1.16 1.63
C VAL A 51 -12.46 -1.25 2.95
N LEU A 52 -11.82 -1.71 4.01
CA LEU A 52 -12.42 -1.65 5.34
C LEU A 52 -12.51 -0.19 5.81
N ASP A 53 -13.63 0.18 6.41
CA ASP A 53 -13.77 1.47 7.07
C ASP A 53 -12.75 1.58 8.20
N CYS A 54 -12.11 2.73 8.28
CA CYS A 54 -11.05 2.97 9.23
C CYS A 54 -11.09 4.40 9.77
N LYS A 55 -10.48 4.59 10.92
CA LYS A 55 -10.18 5.89 11.52
C LYS A 55 -8.68 6.07 11.64
N CYS A 56 -8.24 7.31 11.54
CA CYS A 56 -6.83 7.67 11.64
C CYS A 56 -6.64 8.61 12.82
N PHE A 57 -5.65 8.33 13.65
CA PHE A 57 -5.33 9.12 14.84
C PHE A 57 -3.85 9.48 14.86
N TYR A 58 -3.54 10.60 15.52
CA TYR A 58 -2.21 11.14 15.69
C TYR A 58 -1.74 11.05 17.13
N LYS A 59 -0.44 10.95 17.32
CA LYS A 59 0.20 10.79 18.65
C LYS A 59 -0.09 11.90 19.65
N ASN A 60 -0.56 13.05 19.22
CA ASN A 60 -0.92 14.18 20.07
C ASN A 60 -2.38 14.18 20.55
N GLU A 61 -3.16 13.16 20.16
CA GLU A 61 -4.53 12.98 20.60
C GLU A 61 -4.54 12.18 21.92
N GLU A 62 -5.50 12.47 22.80
CA GLU A 62 -5.65 11.76 24.09
C GLU A 62 -6.22 10.36 23.83
N ILE A 63 -5.65 9.36 24.49
CA ILE A 63 -6.03 7.94 24.26
C ILE A 63 -7.51 7.70 24.60
N GLU A 64 -8.02 8.33 25.67
CA GLU A 64 -9.42 8.24 26.08
C GLU A 64 -10.37 8.74 24.98
N ASP A 65 -10.02 9.82 24.29
CA ASP A 65 -10.80 10.35 23.17
C ASP A 65 -10.78 9.42 21.97
N ILE A 66 -9.62 8.81 21.68
CA ILE A 66 -9.46 7.79 20.62
C ILE A 66 -10.36 6.60 20.92
N VAL A 67 -10.31 6.06 22.14
CA VAL A 67 -11.13 4.91 22.54
C VAL A 67 -12.61 5.22 22.39
N LYS A 68 -13.05 6.36 22.88
CA LYS A 68 -14.44 6.80 22.76
C LYS A 68 -14.89 6.91 21.31
N GLU A 69 -14.09 7.52 20.45
CA GLU A 69 -14.41 7.66 19.02
C GLU A 69 -14.48 6.29 18.32
N VAL A 70 -13.60 5.36 18.68
CA VAL A 70 -13.63 3.99 18.14
C VAL A 70 -14.88 3.25 18.59
N GLU A 71 -15.26 3.33 19.86
CA GLU A 71 -16.47 2.68 20.40
C GLU A 71 -17.76 3.24 19.78
N GLU A 72 -17.80 4.52 19.48
CA GLU A 72 -18.97 5.15 18.85
C GLU A 72 -19.10 4.77 17.36
N ASN A 73 -17.99 4.59 16.65
CA ASN A 73 -18.01 4.43 15.18
C ASN A 73 -17.61 3.04 14.67
N ILE A 74 -16.80 2.29 15.43
CA ILE A 74 -16.28 0.97 15.06
C ILE A 74 -16.54 0.02 16.23
N LYS A 75 -17.20 -1.10 15.97
CA LYS A 75 -17.47 -2.09 17.03
C LYS A 75 -16.30 -3.06 17.17
N TYR A 76 -16.01 -3.51 18.40
CA TYR A 76 -15.04 -4.58 18.64
C TYR A 76 -15.38 -5.90 17.92
N PRO A 77 -14.39 -6.75 17.60
CA PRO A 77 -12.96 -6.49 17.72
C PRO A 77 -12.46 -5.50 16.67
N VAL A 78 -11.43 -4.73 17.04
CA VAL A 78 -10.76 -3.78 16.14
C VAL A 78 -9.28 -4.12 15.99
N ILE A 79 -8.65 -3.65 14.93
CA ILE A 79 -7.23 -3.82 14.69
C ILE A 79 -6.56 -2.45 14.62
N VAL A 80 -5.47 -2.29 15.39
CA VAL A 80 -4.64 -1.09 15.43
C VAL A 80 -3.40 -1.34 14.59
N LYS A 81 -3.08 -0.42 13.68
CA LYS A 81 -1.96 -0.54 12.73
C LYS A 81 -1.15 0.75 12.68
N PRO A 82 0.17 0.74 12.89
CA PRO A 82 1.04 1.82 12.46
C PRO A 82 0.91 2.03 10.95
N ILE A 83 0.79 3.28 10.50
CA ILE A 83 0.40 3.56 9.10
C ILE A 83 1.52 3.20 8.11
N ASN A 84 2.77 3.54 8.44
CA ASN A 84 3.89 3.50 7.50
C ASN A 84 4.85 2.35 7.76
N LEU A 85 4.40 1.27 8.38
CA LEU A 85 5.20 0.08 8.62
C LEU A 85 4.67 -1.10 7.82
N GLY A 86 5.59 -1.83 7.19
CA GLY A 86 5.33 -3.12 6.56
C GLY A 86 5.53 -4.29 7.52
N SER A 87 5.39 -5.52 7.02
CA SER A 87 5.72 -6.77 7.74
C SER A 87 4.98 -6.98 9.05
N SER A 88 3.77 -6.45 9.21
CA SER A 88 2.91 -6.62 10.40
C SER A 88 3.52 -6.14 11.72
N VAL A 89 4.53 -5.25 11.69
CA VAL A 89 5.14 -4.68 12.90
C VAL A 89 4.16 -3.76 13.62
N GLY A 90 3.95 -3.97 14.93
CA GLY A 90 3.09 -3.13 15.76
C GLY A 90 1.58 -3.25 15.45
N ILE A 91 1.16 -4.31 14.75
CA ILE A 91 -0.27 -4.56 14.51
C ILE A 91 -0.83 -5.38 15.67
N VAL A 92 -1.90 -4.88 16.31
CA VAL A 92 -2.55 -5.50 17.46
C VAL A 92 -4.07 -5.52 17.28
N VAL A 93 -4.70 -6.63 17.68
CA VAL A 93 -6.16 -6.73 17.76
C VAL A 93 -6.60 -6.42 19.19
N ALA A 94 -7.63 -5.60 19.33
CA ALA A 94 -8.25 -5.25 20.60
C ALA A 94 -9.73 -5.68 20.60
N LYS A 95 -10.15 -6.34 21.67
CA LYS A 95 -11.52 -6.87 21.85
C LYS A 95 -12.37 -6.03 22.81
N ASN A 96 -11.74 -5.11 23.53
CA ASN A 96 -12.35 -4.22 24.50
C ASN A 96 -11.53 -2.93 24.63
N SER A 97 -12.01 -1.97 25.45
CA SER A 97 -11.35 -0.68 25.63
C SER A 97 -9.97 -0.78 26.27
N GLU A 98 -9.76 -1.63 27.26
CA GLU A 98 -8.46 -1.80 27.93
C GLU A 98 -7.38 -2.32 26.96
N GLU A 99 -7.75 -3.33 26.14
CA GLU A 99 -6.85 -3.82 25.09
C GLU A 99 -6.59 -2.76 24.02
N LEU A 100 -7.59 -1.94 23.68
CA LEU A 100 -7.44 -0.86 22.72
C LEU A 100 -6.50 0.24 23.22
N GLU A 101 -6.63 0.67 24.47
CA GLU A 101 -5.70 1.65 25.09
C GLU A 101 -4.26 1.17 25.00
N ASN A 102 -4.01 -0.08 25.43
CA ASN A 102 -2.67 -0.68 25.35
C ASN A 102 -2.14 -0.78 23.92
N ALA A 103 -3.00 -1.18 22.98
CA ALA A 103 -2.64 -1.30 21.57
C ALA A 103 -2.32 0.05 20.91
N VAL A 104 -3.03 1.11 21.28
CA VAL A 104 -2.80 2.49 20.80
C VAL A 104 -1.48 3.03 21.34
N ASP A 105 -1.20 2.86 22.65
CA ASP A 105 0.05 3.30 23.28
C ASP A 105 1.25 2.58 22.65
N ASP A 106 1.17 1.26 22.48
CA ASP A 106 2.23 0.47 21.81
C ASP A 106 2.44 0.92 20.36
N ALA A 107 1.37 1.09 19.59
CA ALA A 107 1.46 1.52 18.19
C ALA A 107 2.10 2.90 18.02
N PHE A 108 1.86 3.82 18.93
CA PHE A 108 2.50 5.15 18.95
C PHE A 108 3.99 5.12 19.34
N THR A 109 4.52 4.00 19.80
CA THR A 109 5.98 3.83 19.93
C THR A 109 6.66 3.68 18.58
N TYR A 110 5.93 3.16 17.58
CA TYR A 110 6.44 2.88 16.23
C TYR A 110 6.11 3.96 15.21
N ALA A 111 5.00 4.70 15.39
CA ALA A 111 4.53 5.67 14.41
C ALA A 111 3.91 6.90 15.07
N ARG A 112 3.93 8.04 14.37
CA ARG A 112 3.23 9.27 14.80
C ARG A 112 1.75 9.27 14.41
N LYS A 113 1.35 8.32 13.59
CA LYS A 113 0.03 8.22 12.98
C LYS A 113 -0.35 6.74 12.91
N ILE A 114 -1.52 6.41 13.41
CA ILE A 114 -2.04 5.04 13.44
C ILE A 114 -3.39 4.95 12.75
N LEU A 115 -3.73 3.75 12.30
CA LEU A 115 -5.00 3.42 11.69
C LEU A 115 -5.70 2.39 12.56
N ILE A 116 -6.98 2.60 12.82
CA ILE A 116 -7.85 1.63 13.51
C ILE A 116 -9.00 1.27 12.59
N GLU A 117 -9.24 -0.02 12.41
CA GLU A 117 -10.29 -0.55 11.57
C GLU A 117 -10.96 -1.77 12.21
N LYS A 118 -12.13 -2.16 11.70
CA LYS A 118 -12.81 -3.38 12.13
C LYS A 118 -11.95 -4.60 11.83
N ALA A 119 -11.75 -5.47 12.80
CA ALA A 119 -11.16 -6.78 12.57
C ALA A 119 -12.19 -7.75 11.97
N ILE A 120 -11.79 -8.51 10.95
CA ILE A 120 -12.60 -9.59 10.36
C ILE A 120 -12.29 -10.87 11.13
N GLU A 121 -13.30 -11.53 11.67
CA GLU A 121 -13.12 -12.74 12.49
C GLU A 121 -12.85 -13.97 11.61
N ASN A 122 -13.66 -14.19 10.58
CA ASN A 122 -13.49 -15.29 9.61
C ASN A 122 -12.78 -14.75 8.36
N LEU A 123 -11.48 -14.54 8.51
CA LEU A 123 -10.64 -13.90 7.51
C LEU A 123 -9.90 -14.93 6.66
N LYS A 124 -9.98 -14.77 5.32
CA LYS A 124 -9.07 -15.36 4.36
C LYS A 124 -8.23 -14.25 3.72
N GLU A 125 -6.90 -14.43 3.73
CA GLU A 125 -5.96 -13.51 3.10
C GLU A 125 -5.55 -14.03 1.72
N VAL A 126 -5.69 -13.18 0.68
CA VAL A 126 -5.35 -13.54 -0.70
C VAL A 126 -4.53 -12.43 -1.34
N ASN A 127 -3.44 -12.81 -2.00
CA ASN A 127 -2.58 -11.88 -2.71
C ASN A 127 -2.76 -12.01 -4.22
N CYS A 128 -2.66 -10.87 -4.92
CA CYS A 128 -2.65 -10.83 -6.38
C CYS A 128 -1.63 -9.76 -6.83
N SER A 129 -0.79 -10.10 -7.80
CA SER A 129 0.17 -9.17 -8.39
C SER A 129 -0.40 -8.53 -9.64
N VAL A 130 0.03 -7.29 -9.93
CA VAL A 130 -0.30 -6.59 -11.18
C VAL A 130 0.99 -6.09 -11.80
N LEU A 131 1.10 -6.22 -13.13
CA LEU A 131 2.23 -5.76 -13.93
C LEU A 131 1.71 -4.90 -15.09
N GLY A 132 2.29 -3.73 -15.29
CA GLY A 132 1.94 -2.86 -16.40
C GLY A 132 2.20 -1.38 -16.13
N ASP A 133 1.42 -0.55 -16.79
CA ASP A 133 1.41 0.91 -16.61
C ASP A 133 -0.02 1.49 -16.74
N TYR A 134 -0.12 2.80 -16.94
CA TYR A 134 -1.40 3.51 -17.07
C TYR A 134 -2.19 3.11 -18.34
N GLU A 135 -1.52 2.63 -19.40
CA GLU A 135 -2.17 2.20 -20.63
C GLU A 135 -2.76 0.81 -20.47
N GLU A 136 -1.92 -0.15 -20.10
CA GLU A 136 -2.34 -1.53 -19.94
C GLU A 136 -1.70 -2.20 -18.72
N CYS A 137 -2.45 -3.09 -18.09
CA CYS A 137 -1.94 -3.90 -16.99
C CYS A 137 -2.64 -5.26 -16.93
N ASP A 138 -1.88 -6.25 -16.51
CA ASP A 138 -2.35 -7.61 -16.29
C ASP A 138 -2.27 -8.00 -14.83
N ALA A 139 -3.15 -8.92 -14.42
CA ALA A 139 -3.17 -9.49 -13.07
C ALA A 139 -2.66 -10.92 -13.10
N SER A 140 -1.87 -11.29 -12.12
CA SER A 140 -1.31 -12.63 -11.95
C SER A 140 -2.34 -13.66 -11.46
N GLU A 141 -1.88 -14.88 -11.24
CA GLU A 141 -2.58 -15.86 -10.41
C GLU A 141 -2.71 -15.32 -8.95
N CYS A 142 -3.72 -15.81 -8.23
CA CYS A 142 -3.93 -15.48 -6.82
C CYS A 142 -3.30 -16.53 -5.91
N GLU A 143 -2.65 -16.12 -4.82
CA GLU A 143 -2.18 -16.99 -3.75
C GLU A 143 -2.93 -16.74 -2.45
N GLU A 144 -3.13 -17.77 -1.65
CA GLU A 144 -3.74 -17.71 -0.33
C GLU A 144 -2.68 -17.93 0.74
N LEU A 145 -2.70 -17.10 1.78
CA LEU A 145 -1.94 -17.33 3.00
C LEU A 145 -2.75 -18.25 3.93
N GLU A 146 -2.35 -19.52 4.02
CA GLU A 146 -2.98 -20.45 4.95
C GLU A 146 -2.40 -20.30 6.35
N LYS A 147 -3.26 -20.13 7.35
CA LYS A 147 -2.86 -20.14 8.76
C LYS A 147 -2.38 -21.57 9.12
N THR A 148 -1.16 -21.71 9.62
CA THR A 148 -0.50 -23.01 9.84
C THR A 148 -1.00 -23.82 11.02
N SER A 149 -1.98 -23.36 11.79
CA SER A 149 -2.66 -24.17 12.83
C SER A 149 -3.97 -23.56 13.29
N ASP A 150 -4.91 -24.44 13.67
CA ASP A 150 -6.15 -24.10 14.40
C ASP A 150 -5.91 -23.46 15.79
N ILE A 151 -4.63 -23.21 16.16
CA ILE A 151 -4.19 -22.74 17.48
C ILE A 151 -3.52 -21.36 17.42
N LEU A 152 -3.08 -20.91 16.25
CA LEU A 152 -2.59 -19.53 16.12
C LEU A 152 -3.79 -18.64 15.80
N SER A 153 -4.49 -18.25 16.86
CA SER A 153 -5.46 -17.16 16.82
C SER A 153 -4.76 -15.92 16.21
N TYR A 154 -5.54 -15.01 15.73
CA TYR A 154 -5.06 -13.67 15.32
C TYR A 154 -4.10 -13.06 16.37
N GLU A 155 -4.30 -13.43 17.66
CA GLU A 155 -3.45 -13.08 18.81
C GLU A 155 -2.02 -13.61 18.68
N ASP A 156 -1.82 -14.85 18.26
CA ASP A 156 -0.48 -15.45 18.20
C ASP A 156 0.36 -14.90 17.04
N LYS A 157 -0.27 -14.50 15.94
CA LYS A 157 0.41 -13.84 14.81
C LYS A 157 0.91 -12.44 15.21
N TYR A 158 0.20 -11.76 16.12
CA TYR A 158 0.45 -10.37 16.48
C TYR A 158 1.00 -10.16 17.90
N ILE A 159 0.75 -11.07 18.86
CA ILE A 159 1.27 -10.99 20.24
C ILE A 159 2.68 -11.58 20.38
N SER A 160 3.04 -12.60 19.59
CA SER A 160 4.38 -13.20 19.64
C SER A 160 5.50 -12.31 19.06
N GLY A 161 5.19 -11.12 18.53
CA GLY A 161 6.15 -10.10 18.09
C GLY A 161 6.89 -9.36 19.21
N GLY A 162 6.46 -9.50 20.47
CA GLY A 162 7.11 -8.90 21.63
C GLY A 162 8.37 -9.64 22.05
N LYS A 163 9.56 -9.06 21.75
CA LYS A 163 10.90 -9.46 22.22
C LYS A 163 11.58 -10.63 21.49
N LYS A 164 12.13 -10.36 20.30
CA LYS A 164 13.41 -10.95 19.89
C LYS A 164 14.17 -9.98 18.99
N THR A 165 15.17 -9.34 19.57
CA THR A 165 16.26 -8.65 18.88
C THR A 165 17.02 -9.63 17.99
N GLY A 166 17.22 -9.29 16.72
CA GLY A 166 18.23 -9.95 15.88
C GLY A 166 17.71 -10.49 14.55
N GLY A 167 18.08 -9.83 13.51
CA GLY A 167 18.21 -10.12 12.11
C GLY A 167 17.77 -11.46 11.53
N ALA A 168 17.13 -11.39 10.36
CA ALA A 168 17.10 -12.42 9.31
C ALA A 168 16.40 -13.77 9.57
N LYS A 169 15.60 -13.95 10.64
CA LYS A 169 14.84 -15.19 10.88
C LYS A 169 13.31 -15.03 10.90
N GLN A 170 12.78 -13.88 10.52
CA GLN A 170 11.34 -13.58 10.59
C GLN A 170 10.53 -14.11 9.40
N SER A 171 11.18 -14.66 8.37
CA SER A 171 10.49 -15.26 7.21
C SER A 171 10.14 -16.75 7.35
N MET A 172 10.45 -17.38 8.49
CA MET A 172 10.20 -18.84 8.69
C MET A 172 8.88 -19.19 9.40
N ASN A 173 8.10 -18.19 9.82
CA ASN A 173 6.71 -18.40 10.29
C ASN A 173 5.68 -17.89 9.25
N ALA A 174 6.08 -17.76 8.00
CA ALA A 174 5.13 -17.56 6.91
C ALA A 174 4.23 -18.80 6.83
N GLY A 175 2.92 -18.62 6.95
CA GLY A 175 1.93 -19.67 6.76
C GLY A 175 2.16 -20.41 5.44
N VAL A 176 1.59 -21.57 5.27
CA VAL A 176 1.67 -22.31 4.01
C VAL A 176 1.01 -21.48 2.92
N LEU A 177 1.76 -21.15 1.89
CA LEU A 177 1.21 -20.48 0.70
C LEU A 177 0.54 -21.53 -0.19
N LYS A 178 -0.73 -21.30 -0.52
CA LYS A 178 -1.46 -22.08 -1.52
C LYS A 178 -1.53 -21.33 -2.82
N LEU A 179 -0.93 -21.90 -3.85
CA LEU A 179 -0.94 -21.36 -5.19
C LEU A 179 -1.35 -22.46 -6.21
N PRO A 180 -2.46 -22.31 -6.91
CA PRO A 180 -3.45 -21.22 -6.82
C PRO A 180 -4.20 -21.18 -5.47
N ALA A 181 -4.72 -20.00 -5.12
CA ALA A 181 -5.57 -19.81 -3.94
C ALA A 181 -6.82 -20.70 -3.99
N ASN A 182 -7.21 -21.22 -2.82
CA ASN A 182 -8.46 -21.99 -2.70
C ASN A 182 -9.69 -21.07 -2.57
N ILE A 183 -10.03 -20.43 -3.68
CA ILE A 183 -11.16 -19.49 -3.82
C ILE A 183 -12.00 -19.87 -5.04
N SER A 184 -13.24 -19.41 -5.09
CA SER A 184 -14.11 -19.62 -6.25
C SER A 184 -13.59 -18.85 -7.49
N LYS A 185 -13.98 -19.31 -8.66
CA LYS A 185 -13.64 -18.61 -9.93
C LYS A 185 -14.17 -17.17 -9.91
N GLU A 186 -15.35 -16.94 -9.38
CA GLU A 186 -15.97 -15.63 -9.26
C GLU A 186 -15.15 -14.70 -8.33
N GLN A 187 -14.72 -15.23 -7.17
CA GLN A 187 -13.85 -14.48 -6.26
C GLN A 187 -12.52 -14.13 -6.91
N LYS A 188 -11.88 -15.08 -7.63
CA LYS A 188 -10.64 -14.83 -8.37
C LYS A 188 -10.79 -13.72 -9.40
N GLU A 189 -11.80 -13.82 -10.27
CA GLU A 189 -12.07 -12.82 -11.31
C GLU A 189 -12.34 -11.43 -10.69
N LYS A 190 -13.05 -11.38 -9.56
CA LYS A 190 -13.30 -10.14 -8.82
C LYS A 190 -12.01 -9.56 -8.24
N ILE A 191 -11.15 -10.39 -7.61
CA ILE A 191 -9.86 -9.97 -7.06
C ILE A 191 -8.96 -9.42 -8.16
N GLN A 192 -8.81 -10.13 -9.27
CA GLN A 192 -7.99 -9.69 -10.40
C GLN A 192 -8.48 -8.38 -11.01
N ARG A 193 -9.80 -8.18 -11.10
CA ARG A 193 -10.39 -6.92 -11.54
C ARG A 193 -10.08 -5.79 -10.55
N LEU A 194 -10.36 -5.99 -9.25
CA LEU A 194 -10.07 -5.00 -8.21
C LEU A 194 -8.57 -4.68 -8.12
N ALA A 195 -7.70 -5.66 -8.36
CA ALA A 195 -6.26 -5.46 -8.40
C ALA A 195 -5.86 -4.50 -9.54
N LYS A 196 -6.39 -4.71 -10.74
CA LYS A 196 -6.14 -3.80 -11.89
C LYS A 196 -6.75 -2.41 -11.68
N GLU A 197 -7.93 -2.32 -11.09
CA GLU A 197 -8.56 -1.04 -10.74
C GLU A 197 -7.72 -0.30 -9.70
N THR A 198 -7.27 -0.97 -8.64
CA THR A 198 -6.37 -0.41 -7.61
C THR A 198 -5.06 0.10 -8.23
N PHE A 199 -4.43 -0.71 -9.08
CA PHE A 199 -3.19 -0.37 -9.78
C PHE A 199 -3.32 0.94 -10.57
N LYS A 200 -4.39 1.05 -11.37
CA LYS A 200 -4.65 2.24 -12.18
C LYS A 200 -5.03 3.46 -11.34
N THR A 201 -5.87 3.27 -10.32
CA THR A 201 -6.32 4.36 -9.44
C THR A 201 -5.17 4.99 -8.68
N LEU A 202 -4.19 4.19 -8.25
CA LEU A 202 -3.01 4.68 -7.54
C LEU A 202 -1.87 5.14 -8.48
N GLY A 203 -2.04 5.02 -9.79
CA GLY A 203 -1.04 5.41 -10.79
C GLY A 203 0.23 4.55 -10.72
N CYS A 204 0.08 3.28 -10.40
CA CYS A 204 1.21 2.36 -10.29
C CYS A 204 1.85 2.06 -11.65
N THR A 205 3.11 1.66 -11.63
CA THR A 205 3.88 1.23 -12.82
C THR A 205 4.80 0.07 -12.41
N GLY A 206 5.05 -0.84 -13.35
CA GLY A 206 5.86 -2.03 -13.09
C GLY A 206 5.05 -3.09 -12.33
N VAL A 207 5.73 -3.91 -11.54
CA VAL A 207 5.09 -4.97 -10.76
C VAL A 207 4.79 -4.50 -9.33
N ILE A 208 3.54 -4.71 -8.89
CA ILE A 208 3.12 -4.55 -7.50
C ILE A 208 2.42 -5.81 -7.02
N ARG A 209 2.23 -5.96 -5.71
CA ARG A 209 1.35 -6.96 -5.12
C ARG A 209 0.30 -6.27 -4.27
N ILE A 210 -0.92 -6.69 -4.41
CA ILE A 210 -2.05 -6.21 -3.63
C ILE A 210 -2.53 -7.35 -2.76
N ASP A 211 -2.66 -7.07 -1.46
CA ASP A 211 -3.12 -8.00 -0.46
C ASP A 211 -4.60 -7.74 -0.19
N PHE A 212 -5.42 -8.79 -0.30
CA PHE A 212 -6.86 -8.74 -0.15
C PHE A 212 -7.31 -9.48 1.10
N LEU A 213 -8.39 -8.99 1.70
CA LEU A 213 -9.11 -9.65 2.78
C LEU A 213 -10.46 -10.13 2.25
N ILE A 214 -10.75 -11.41 2.45
CA ILE A 214 -12.09 -11.98 2.20
C ILE A 214 -12.72 -12.24 3.56
N ASP A 215 -13.86 -11.62 3.81
CA ASP A 215 -14.73 -11.96 4.91
C ASP A 215 -15.56 -13.19 4.50
N GLU A 216 -15.25 -14.36 5.05
CA GLU A 216 -15.90 -15.62 4.67
C GLU A 216 -17.38 -15.70 5.12
N GLU A 217 -17.80 -14.88 6.09
CA GLU A 217 -19.21 -14.84 6.50
C GLU A 217 -20.08 -14.06 5.50
N THR A 218 -19.58 -12.91 5.04
CA THR A 218 -20.34 -12.03 4.15
C THR A 218 -19.95 -12.19 2.68
N ASN A 219 -18.91 -12.96 2.40
CA ASN A 219 -18.31 -13.13 1.07
C ASN A 219 -17.86 -11.79 0.43
N LYS A 220 -17.55 -10.79 1.27
CA LYS A 220 -17.05 -9.50 0.82
C LYS A 220 -15.54 -9.54 0.67
N ILE A 221 -15.04 -8.84 -0.35
CA ILE A 221 -13.61 -8.75 -0.67
C ILE A 221 -13.20 -7.29 -0.52
N TYR A 222 -12.10 -7.05 0.20
CA TYR A 222 -11.56 -5.74 0.46
C TYR A 222 -10.08 -5.66 0.08
N VAL A 223 -9.65 -4.55 -0.49
CA VAL A 223 -8.23 -4.22 -0.62
C VAL A 223 -7.70 -3.84 0.76
N ASN A 224 -6.62 -4.48 1.18
CA ASN A 224 -6.00 -4.24 2.48
C ASN A 224 -4.75 -3.39 2.37
N GLU A 225 -3.80 -3.80 1.53
CA GLU A 225 -2.47 -3.19 1.43
C GLU A 225 -1.94 -3.30 0.00
N VAL A 226 -1.15 -2.30 -0.42
CA VAL A 226 -0.48 -2.26 -1.72
C VAL A 226 1.03 -2.27 -1.51
N ASN A 227 1.69 -3.32 -2.00
CA ASN A 227 3.13 -3.49 -1.91
C ASN A 227 3.76 -3.08 -3.25
N THR A 228 4.38 -1.91 -3.29
CA THR A 228 4.94 -1.31 -4.52
C THR A 228 6.28 -1.90 -4.94
N ILE A 229 6.96 -2.63 -4.03
CA ILE A 229 8.15 -3.44 -4.32
C ILE A 229 7.96 -4.82 -3.67
N PRO A 230 7.19 -5.72 -4.29
CA PRO A 230 6.90 -7.01 -3.67
C PRO A 230 8.14 -7.90 -3.60
N GLY A 231 8.21 -8.74 -2.56
CA GLY A 231 9.29 -9.70 -2.38
C GLY A 231 9.47 -10.57 -3.62
N CYS A 232 10.71 -10.69 -4.09
CA CYS A 232 11.06 -11.42 -5.32
C CYS A 232 10.22 -11.02 -6.55
N LEU A 233 9.69 -9.77 -6.58
CA LEU A 233 8.77 -9.26 -7.61
C LEU A 233 7.53 -10.14 -7.83
N SER A 234 7.13 -10.90 -6.81
CA SER A 234 6.02 -11.87 -6.88
C SER A 234 6.10 -12.83 -8.09
N PHE A 235 7.33 -13.16 -8.57
CA PHE A 235 7.53 -13.91 -9.81
C PHE A 235 6.83 -15.27 -9.82
N HIS A 236 6.66 -15.89 -8.65
CA HIS A 236 5.98 -17.18 -8.51
C HIS A 236 4.51 -17.10 -8.94
N LEU A 237 3.83 -15.96 -8.70
CA LEU A 237 2.46 -15.73 -9.15
C LEU A 237 2.38 -15.58 -10.68
N TRP A 238 3.37 -14.94 -11.27
CA TRP A 238 3.45 -14.72 -12.71
C TRP A 238 3.77 -16.00 -13.48
N ARG A 239 4.60 -16.88 -12.90
CA ARG A 239 4.90 -18.17 -13.49
C ARG A 239 3.66 -19.03 -13.71
N GLU A 240 2.68 -18.98 -12.80
CA GLU A 240 1.41 -19.70 -12.93
C GLU A 240 0.52 -19.17 -14.07
N THR A 241 0.76 -17.94 -14.52
CA THR A 241 0.10 -17.35 -15.70
C THR A 241 0.92 -17.53 -16.99
N GLY A 242 2.06 -18.22 -16.91
CA GLY A 242 2.94 -18.47 -18.06
C GLY A 242 4.00 -17.40 -18.32
N VAL A 243 4.10 -16.37 -17.48
CA VAL A 243 5.15 -15.35 -17.57
C VAL A 243 6.39 -15.86 -16.85
N MET A 244 7.47 -16.07 -17.60
CA MET A 244 8.74 -16.49 -17.02
C MET A 244 9.43 -15.33 -16.32
N TYR A 245 10.34 -15.65 -15.37
CA TYR A 245 11.02 -14.60 -14.61
C TYR A 245 11.86 -13.65 -15.48
N THR A 246 12.47 -14.16 -16.54
CA THR A 246 13.19 -13.35 -17.53
C THR A 246 12.27 -12.36 -18.23
N ASP A 247 11.08 -12.83 -18.66
CA ASP A 247 10.12 -11.99 -19.37
C ASP A 247 9.55 -10.90 -18.44
N LEU A 248 9.36 -11.25 -17.15
CA LEU A 248 8.97 -10.29 -16.12
C LEU A 248 10.02 -9.17 -15.96
N LEU A 249 11.30 -9.54 -15.90
CA LEU A 249 12.39 -8.58 -15.77
C LEU A 249 12.54 -7.70 -17.01
N ASP A 250 12.43 -8.29 -18.20
CA ASP A 250 12.49 -7.55 -19.47
C ASP A 250 11.33 -6.53 -19.53
N LYS A 251 10.11 -6.94 -19.16
CA LYS A 251 8.95 -6.05 -19.13
C LYS A 251 9.13 -4.90 -18.13
N GLU A 252 9.68 -5.15 -16.95
CA GLU A 252 10.01 -4.12 -15.95
C GLU A 252 10.98 -3.07 -16.52
N ILE A 253 12.02 -3.51 -17.24
CA ILE A 253 12.99 -2.62 -17.87
C ILE A 253 12.33 -1.82 -19.00
N GLU A 254 11.52 -2.48 -19.85
CA GLU A 254 10.79 -1.80 -20.92
C GLU A 254 9.88 -0.70 -20.42
N LEU A 255 9.11 -0.96 -19.34
CA LEU A 255 8.21 0.01 -18.71
C LEU A 255 9.00 1.20 -18.12
N ALA A 256 10.12 0.93 -17.45
CA ALA A 256 10.98 1.98 -16.90
C ALA A 256 11.56 2.88 -18.00
N LEU A 257 12.04 2.30 -19.09
CA LEU A 257 12.58 3.05 -20.23
C LEU A 257 11.49 3.78 -21.01
N LYS A 258 10.26 3.23 -21.10
CA LYS A 258 9.10 3.89 -21.70
C LYS A 258 8.78 5.15 -20.89
N ARG A 259 8.57 5.03 -19.58
CA ARG A 259 8.29 6.16 -18.68
C ARG A 259 9.37 7.23 -18.77
N ASN A 260 10.65 6.86 -18.75
CA ASN A 260 11.74 7.82 -18.87
C ASN A 260 11.71 8.59 -20.19
N ARG A 261 11.43 7.93 -21.33
CA ARG A 261 11.28 8.61 -22.64
C ARG A 261 10.08 9.56 -22.65
N GLU A 262 8.96 9.17 -22.06
CA GLU A 262 7.78 10.02 -21.97
C GLU A 262 8.05 11.26 -21.13
N GLU A 263 8.67 11.11 -19.97
CA GLU A 263 9.05 12.21 -19.08
C GLU A 263 10.05 13.17 -19.76
N GLN A 264 11.04 12.67 -20.48
CA GLN A 264 11.99 13.50 -21.23
C GLN A 264 11.36 14.35 -22.34
N ASN A 265 10.23 13.90 -22.87
CA ASN A 265 9.47 14.64 -23.90
C ASN A 265 8.50 15.66 -23.30
N MET A 266 8.33 15.72 -21.98
CA MET A 266 7.49 16.72 -21.33
C MET A 266 8.19 18.06 -21.22
N THR A 267 7.45 19.15 -21.36
CA THR A 267 7.98 20.51 -21.16
C THR A 267 7.87 20.88 -19.69
N PHE A 268 9.01 20.90 -18.97
CA PHE A 268 9.09 21.25 -17.55
C PHE A 268 9.39 22.73 -17.29
N SER A 269 9.82 23.49 -18.32
CA SER A 269 10.09 24.92 -18.21
C SER A 269 9.62 25.64 -19.48
N PHE A 270 9.17 26.85 -19.32
CA PHE A 270 8.93 27.77 -20.42
C PHE A 270 9.73 29.03 -20.14
N ASP A 271 10.20 29.68 -21.24
CA ASP A 271 10.92 30.97 -21.16
C ASP A 271 9.96 32.06 -20.68
N THR A 272 9.71 32.09 -19.38
CA THR A 272 9.07 33.21 -18.70
C THR A 272 10.07 33.85 -17.77
N ASN A 273 10.68 34.95 -18.23
CA ASN A 273 11.45 35.78 -17.31
C ASN A 273 10.48 36.71 -16.56
N VAL A 274 9.94 36.21 -15.43
CA VAL A 274 9.02 36.97 -14.58
C VAL A 274 9.66 38.31 -14.14
N LEU A 275 10.98 38.34 -13.98
CA LEU A 275 11.72 39.54 -13.59
C LEU A 275 11.83 40.56 -14.72
N GLU A 276 11.94 40.16 -15.99
CA GLU A 276 11.88 41.06 -17.13
C GLU A 276 10.53 41.76 -17.27
N GLY A 277 9.44 41.02 -17.07
CA GLY A 277 8.10 41.59 -17.00
C GLY A 277 7.95 42.62 -15.89
N TYR A 278 8.58 42.38 -14.74
CA TYR A 278 8.60 43.31 -13.62
C TYR A 278 9.48 44.53 -13.87
N ALA A 279 10.67 44.36 -14.45
CA ALA A 279 11.57 45.44 -14.81
C ALA A 279 10.96 46.36 -15.90
N ASN A 280 10.29 45.80 -16.87
CA ASN A 280 9.57 46.54 -17.91
C ASN A 280 8.27 47.20 -17.39
N GLY A 281 7.61 46.65 -16.36
CA GLY A 281 6.45 47.24 -15.69
C GLY A 281 6.79 48.46 -14.81
N LEU A 282 8.00 48.56 -14.31
CA LEU A 282 8.49 49.71 -13.54
C LEU A 282 8.76 50.94 -14.41
N GLN A 283 8.91 50.79 -15.74
CA GLN A 283 9.08 51.90 -16.68
C GLN A 283 7.78 52.42 -17.27
N GLY A 284 6.63 51.77 -17.04
CA GLY A 284 5.33 52.08 -17.62
C GLY A 284 4.24 52.39 -16.59
N GLY A 285 4.52 53.26 -15.61
CA GLY A 285 3.49 53.79 -14.71
C GLY A 285 2.56 54.76 -15.39
N LYS A 286 1.51 54.28 -16.07
CA LYS A 286 0.31 55.04 -16.38
C LYS A 286 -0.94 54.17 -16.10
N GLY A 287 -1.53 54.48 -14.97
CA GLY A 287 -2.95 54.50 -14.68
C GLY A 287 -3.81 53.36 -15.24
N MET A 288 -4.02 52.30 -14.43
CA MET A 288 -5.26 51.56 -14.48
C MET A 288 -6.36 52.46 -13.89
N LYS A 289 -7.21 53.07 -14.71
CA LYS A 289 -8.50 53.60 -14.26
C LYS A 289 -9.42 52.42 -14.00
N MET A 290 -10.09 52.49 -12.83
CA MET A 290 -11.21 51.62 -12.45
C MET A 290 -12.30 51.56 -13.52
#